data_38523235e46cf4c71f71662e26c0c3c9
#
_entry.id   38523235e46cf4c71f71662e26c0c3c9
#
_cell.length_a   1.000
_cell.length_b   1.000
_cell.length_c   1.000
_cell.angle_alpha   90.00
_cell.angle_beta   90.00
_cell.angle_gamma   90.00
#
_symmetry.space_group_name_H-M   'P 1'
#
loop_
_entity.id
_entity.type
_entity.pdbx_description
1 polymer ?
#
loop_
_entity_poly.entity_id
_entity_poly.type
_entity_poly.pdbx_seq_one_letter_code
_entity_poly.pdbx_strand_id
1 'polypeptide(L)'
;FNMYQLGYDKAANAKSIYGFAVENGSGHTSYSYGSGKDKLFAGSIYGTWHGDNSSYTDVVARFGQFDTDIRSYGDYPDKAKAKSHAYSLSVEYGKTIELNKAQGTFIEPQAQVIIGRLGSSSYTTDRGNNVYMGGVNSCIGRLGVVAGKKDASGNDVYLKVNMLHEFGGNRDVRMLAGNGETLSESQDYGDTWFELGLGGNMKLGRPSHLYGDIERSFGADIQKKWQVNAGVRFEF
;
A
#
# COMPACT_ATOMS: atom_id res chain seq x y z
N PHE A 1 11.78 -1.21 0.47
CA PHE A 1 10.96 -1.67 1.60
C PHE A 1 10.58 -3.12 1.37
N ASN A 2 10.82 -3.99 2.35
CA ASN A 2 10.43 -5.40 2.33
C ASN A 2 9.28 -5.61 3.32
N MET A 3 8.27 -6.39 2.93
CA MET A 3 7.10 -6.67 3.77
C MET A 3 6.72 -8.13 3.65
N TYR A 4 6.37 -8.72 4.78
CA TYR A 4 5.84 -10.07 4.91
C TYR A 4 4.43 -9.98 5.48
N GLN A 5 3.51 -10.73 4.89
CA GLN A 5 2.12 -10.78 5.30
C GLN A 5 1.69 -12.22 5.54
N LEU A 6 0.97 -12.43 6.63
CA LEU A 6 0.28 -13.68 6.93
C LEU A 6 -1.18 -13.39 7.18
N GLY A 7 -2.07 -14.07 6.49
CA GLY A 7 -3.51 -13.88 6.62
C GLY A 7 -4.28 -15.19 6.68
N TYR A 8 -5.51 -15.06 7.15
CA TYR A 8 -6.52 -16.11 7.15
C TYR A 8 -7.83 -15.52 6.67
N ASP A 9 -8.49 -16.22 5.77
CA ASP A 9 -9.84 -15.87 5.32
C ASP A 9 -10.75 -17.09 5.29
N LYS A 10 -12.04 -16.83 5.38
CA LYS A 10 -13.09 -17.84 5.35
C LYS A 10 -14.25 -17.37 4.49
N ALA A 11 -14.73 -18.25 3.62
CA ALA A 11 -16.00 -18.07 2.94
C ALA A 11 -17.14 -18.19 3.96
N ALA A 12 -17.91 -17.12 4.16
CA ALA A 12 -19.09 -17.13 4.99
C ALA A 12 -20.28 -17.75 4.24
N ASN A 13 -20.29 -17.58 2.92
CA ASN A 13 -21.24 -18.19 1.98
C ASN A 13 -20.63 -18.19 0.57
N ALA A 14 -21.38 -18.62 -0.44
CA ALA A 14 -20.91 -18.68 -1.83
C ALA A 14 -20.50 -17.32 -2.43
N LYS A 15 -20.90 -16.20 -1.82
CA LYS A 15 -20.66 -14.84 -2.34
C LYS A 15 -19.82 -13.95 -1.44
N SER A 16 -19.51 -14.38 -0.22
CA SER A 16 -18.87 -13.52 0.77
C SER A 16 -17.69 -14.21 1.44
N ILE A 17 -16.56 -13.53 1.45
CA ILE A 17 -15.31 -13.96 2.09
C ILE A 17 -14.92 -12.88 3.11
N TYR A 18 -14.51 -13.28 4.30
CA TYR A 18 -13.98 -12.38 5.33
C TYR A 18 -12.64 -12.89 5.81
N GLY A 19 -11.76 -11.99 6.12
CA GLY A 19 -10.44 -12.36 6.59
C GLY A 19 -9.76 -11.29 7.41
N PHE A 20 -8.59 -11.67 7.91
CA PHE A 20 -7.66 -10.77 8.55
C PHE A 20 -6.23 -11.11 8.13
N ALA A 21 -5.35 -10.13 8.24
CA ALA A 21 -3.92 -10.34 8.01
C ALA A 21 -3.10 -9.54 9.01
N VAL A 22 -1.89 -10.02 9.27
CA VAL A 22 -0.85 -9.33 10.00
C VAL A 22 0.36 -9.14 9.09
N GLU A 23 1.04 -8.02 9.26
CA GLU A 23 2.12 -7.60 8.39
C GLU A 23 3.31 -7.12 9.20
N ASN A 24 4.49 -7.48 8.74
CA ASN A 24 5.74 -6.97 9.25
C ASN A 24 6.60 -6.47 8.10
N GLY A 25 7.11 -5.26 8.21
CA GLY A 25 7.88 -4.64 7.15
C GLY A 25 9.11 -3.90 7.66
N SER A 26 10.09 -3.75 6.78
CA SER A 26 11.27 -2.94 7.04
C SER A 26 11.76 -2.25 5.78
N GLY A 27 12.29 -1.05 5.94
CA GLY A 27 12.83 -0.24 4.87
C GLY A 27 14.09 0.51 5.29
N HIS A 28 14.78 1.01 4.28
CA HIS A 28 15.90 1.92 4.45
C HIS A 28 15.72 3.07 3.48
N THR A 29 15.86 4.29 3.98
CA THR A 29 15.78 5.51 3.20
C THR A 29 17.13 6.22 3.29
N SER A 30 17.63 6.70 2.16
CA SER A 30 18.87 7.50 2.10
C SER A 30 18.53 8.90 1.64
N TYR A 31 19.05 9.89 2.34
CA TYR A 31 18.97 11.31 2.03
C TYR A 31 20.37 11.85 1.76
N SER A 32 20.48 13.03 1.15
CA SER A 32 21.78 13.67 0.88
C SER A 32 22.63 13.83 2.15
N TYR A 33 22.02 14.09 3.29
CA TYR A 33 22.70 14.32 4.58
C TYR A 33 22.16 13.41 5.69
N GLY A 34 21.65 12.22 5.37
CA GLY A 34 21.11 11.36 6.39
C GLY A 34 20.61 10.01 5.88
N SER A 35 20.07 9.25 6.81
CA SER A 35 19.40 7.99 6.51
C SER A 35 18.26 7.72 7.50
N GLY A 36 17.28 6.94 7.06
CA GLY A 36 16.20 6.41 7.88
C GLY A 36 16.16 4.89 7.82
N LYS A 37 15.85 4.26 8.94
CA LYS A 37 15.44 2.85 8.97
C LYS A 37 14.03 2.77 9.49
N ASP A 38 13.15 2.22 8.68
CA ASP A 38 11.73 2.10 8.98
C ASP A 38 11.37 0.67 9.31
N LYS A 39 10.52 0.50 10.32
CA LYS A 39 9.86 -0.75 10.66
C LYS A 39 8.35 -0.51 10.65
N LEU A 40 7.62 -1.44 10.10
CA LEU A 40 6.17 -1.47 10.09
C LEU A 40 5.68 -2.73 10.77
N PHE A 41 4.74 -2.57 11.68
CA PHE A 41 3.87 -3.65 12.11
C PHE A 41 2.43 -3.24 11.87
N ALA A 42 1.65 -4.05 11.16
CA ALA A 42 0.28 -3.72 10.82
C ALA A 42 -0.64 -4.94 10.91
N GLY A 43 -1.92 -4.66 11.06
CA GLY A 43 -2.99 -5.62 10.95
C GLY A 43 -4.10 -5.09 10.05
N SER A 44 -4.79 -5.97 9.36
CA SER A 44 -5.93 -5.65 8.52
C SER A 44 -7.07 -6.65 8.72
N ILE A 45 -8.28 -6.15 8.52
CA ILE A 45 -9.49 -6.96 8.35
C ILE A 45 -10.08 -6.62 7.00
N TYR A 46 -10.63 -7.59 6.32
CA TYR A 46 -11.19 -7.39 4.99
C TYR A 46 -12.40 -8.26 4.73
N GLY A 47 -13.19 -7.83 3.77
CA GLY A 47 -14.32 -8.57 3.25
C GLY A 47 -14.48 -8.36 1.77
N THR A 48 -14.81 -9.45 1.06
CA THR A 48 -15.11 -9.48 -0.38
C THR A 48 -16.52 -9.99 -0.58
N TRP A 49 -17.30 -9.29 -1.38
CA TRP A 49 -18.66 -9.67 -1.78
C TRP A 49 -18.74 -9.79 -3.29
N HIS A 50 -19.12 -10.98 -3.75
CA HIS A 50 -19.31 -11.28 -5.17
C HIS A 50 -20.77 -11.09 -5.60
N GLY A 51 -21.00 -10.30 -6.65
CA GLY A 51 -22.29 -10.13 -7.30
C GLY A 51 -22.58 -11.21 -8.33
N ASP A 52 -23.87 -11.36 -8.72
CA ASP A 52 -24.31 -12.38 -9.70
C ASP A 52 -23.82 -12.12 -11.11
N ASN A 53 -23.37 -10.91 -11.43
CA ASN A 53 -22.92 -10.45 -12.73
C ASN A 53 -21.41 -10.40 -12.88
N SER A 54 -20.67 -11.23 -12.14
CA SER A 54 -19.20 -11.27 -12.07
C SER A 54 -18.59 -9.95 -11.55
N SER A 55 -19.34 -9.17 -10.77
CA SER A 55 -18.81 -8.03 -10.03
C SER A 55 -18.34 -8.47 -8.65
N TYR A 56 -17.51 -7.63 -8.04
CA TYR A 56 -17.13 -7.76 -6.64
C TYR A 56 -17.02 -6.40 -5.96
N THR A 57 -17.11 -6.43 -4.67
CA THR A 57 -16.78 -5.30 -3.80
C THR A 57 -15.83 -5.78 -2.72
N ASP A 58 -14.69 -5.13 -2.60
CA ASP A 58 -13.70 -5.38 -1.55
C ASP A 58 -13.67 -4.20 -0.58
N VAL A 59 -13.66 -4.51 0.70
CA VAL A 59 -13.47 -3.52 1.77
C VAL A 59 -12.31 -3.99 2.65
N VAL A 60 -11.35 -3.11 2.87
CA VAL A 60 -10.18 -3.39 3.71
C VAL A 60 -10.01 -2.27 4.72
N ALA A 61 -10.00 -2.60 6.01
CA ALA A 61 -9.58 -1.70 7.06
C ALA A 61 -8.23 -2.14 7.60
N ARG A 62 -7.28 -1.21 7.70
CA ARG A 62 -5.90 -1.46 8.10
C ARG A 62 -5.47 -0.50 9.20
N PHE A 63 -4.72 -1.01 10.15
CA PHE A 63 -4.07 -0.25 11.20
C PHE A 63 -2.61 -0.67 11.30
N GLY A 64 -1.70 0.30 11.42
CA GLY A 64 -0.27 0.02 11.51
C GLY A 64 0.47 1.02 12.39
N GLN A 65 1.63 0.60 12.86
CA GLN A 65 2.61 1.41 13.55
C GLN A 65 3.91 1.43 12.76
N PHE A 66 4.45 2.61 12.57
CA PHE A 66 5.77 2.86 12.03
C PHE A 66 6.72 3.28 13.13
N ASP A 67 7.88 2.62 13.20
CA ASP A 67 9.02 3.03 14.01
C ASP A 67 10.17 3.40 13.06
N THR A 68 10.66 4.63 13.14
CA THR A 68 11.70 5.16 12.27
C THR A 68 12.91 5.58 13.08
N ASP A 69 14.07 4.97 12.82
CA ASP A 69 15.36 5.42 13.31
C ASP A 69 15.98 6.39 12.30
N ILE A 70 16.19 7.62 12.69
CA ILE A 70 16.69 8.72 11.85
C ILE A 70 18.14 9.01 12.22
N ARG A 71 18.99 9.25 11.22
CA ARG A 71 20.39 9.68 11.39
C ARG A 71 20.70 10.79 10.40
N SER A 72 21.25 11.88 10.88
CA SER A 72 21.85 12.91 10.05
C SER A 72 23.38 12.80 10.05
N TYR A 73 23.97 13.23 8.95
CA TYR A 73 25.41 13.26 8.73
C TYR A 73 25.87 14.70 8.54
N GLY A 74 27.18 14.93 8.44
CA GLY A 74 27.79 16.25 8.26
C GLY A 74 28.55 16.68 9.49
N ASP A 75 28.80 18.00 9.61
CA ASP A 75 29.60 18.57 10.70
C ASP A 75 28.95 18.43 12.08
N TYR A 76 27.64 18.28 12.10
CA TYR A 76 26.84 18.14 13.32
C TYR A 76 25.92 16.91 13.23
N PRO A 77 26.48 15.68 13.28
CA PRO A 77 25.68 14.47 13.17
C PRO A 77 24.69 14.35 14.34
N ASP A 78 23.48 13.84 14.05
CA ASP A 78 22.42 13.71 15.03
C ASP A 78 21.64 12.41 14.81
N LYS A 79 20.88 11.99 15.83
CA LYS A 79 20.04 10.79 15.77
C LYS A 79 18.71 11.07 16.45
N ALA A 80 17.69 10.38 15.98
CA ALA A 80 16.37 10.43 16.57
C ALA A 80 15.61 9.14 16.33
N LYS A 81 14.53 8.96 17.11
CA LYS A 81 13.53 7.92 16.90
C LYS A 81 12.16 8.54 16.82
N ALA A 82 11.43 8.24 15.77
CA ALA A 82 10.07 8.68 15.55
C ALA A 82 9.12 7.49 15.56
N LYS A 83 7.92 7.67 16.11
CA LYS A 83 6.82 6.70 16.05
C LYS A 83 5.60 7.36 15.48
N SER A 84 4.91 6.66 14.58
CA SER A 84 3.65 7.11 14.00
C SER A 84 2.68 5.94 13.88
N HIS A 85 1.39 6.21 14.03
CA HIS A 85 0.33 5.25 13.78
C HIS A 85 -0.37 5.62 12.49
N ALA A 86 -0.74 4.62 11.70
CA ALA A 86 -1.48 4.81 10.47
C ALA A 86 -2.72 3.92 10.46
N TYR A 87 -3.80 4.44 9.90
CA TYR A 87 -5.01 3.67 9.65
C TYR A 87 -5.61 4.08 8.31
N SER A 88 -6.23 3.11 7.65
CA SER A 88 -6.89 3.34 6.38
C SER A 88 -8.12 2.46 6.23
N LEU A 89 -9.02 2.93 5.40
CA LEU A 89 -10.17 2.20 4.89
C LEU A 89 -10.15 2.29 3.37
N SER A 90 -10.25 1.15 2.70
CA SER A 90 -10.31 1.04 1.26
C SER A 90 -11.62 0.37 0.86
N VAL A 91 -12.25 0.88 -0.18
CA VAL A 91 -13.39 0.28 -0.85
C VAL A 91 -13.08 0.20 -2.33
N GLU A 92 -13.12 -0.99 -2.89
CA GLU A 92 -12.93 -1.27 -4.31
C GLU A 92 -14.16 -1.95 -4.90
N TYR A 93 -14.52 -1.57 -6.10
CA TYR A 93 -15.51 -2.25 -6.93
C TYR A 93 -14.88 -2.63 -8.26
N GLY A 94 -15.08 -3.87 -8.67
CA GLY A 94 -14.66 -4.36 -9.97
C GLY A 94 -15.70 -5.25 -10.62
N LYS A 95 -15.55 -5.44 -11.94
CA LYS A 95 -16.43 -6.33 -12.70
C LYS A 95 -15.66 -7.02 -13.80
N THR A 96 -15.59 -8.34 -13.74
CA THR A 96 -14.99 -9.14 -14.80
C THR A 96 -15.95 -9.26 -16.00
N ILE A 97 -15.47 -8.91 -17.17
CA ILE A 97 -16.17 -8.99 -18.46
C ILE A 97 -15.42 -10.00 -19.34
N GLU A 98 -16.02 -11.12 -19.60
CA GLU A 98 -15.47 -12.12 -20.52
C GLU A 98 -15.60 -11.62 -21.96
N LEU A 99 -14.48 -11.47 -22.66
CA LEU A 99 -14.45 -11.05 -24.08
C LEU A 99 -14.60 -12.24 -25.01
N ASN A 100 -13.94 -13.35 -24.70
CA ASN A 100 -14.02 -14.60 -25.45
C ASN A 100 -13.90 -15.80 -24.50
N LYS A 101 -15.00 -16.48 -24.27
CA LYS A 101 -15.07 -17.66 -23.39
C LYS A 101 -14.19 -18.81 -23.85
N ALA A 102 -14.11 -19.05 -25.15
CA ALA A 102 -13.33 -20.18 -25.70
C ALA A 102 -11.82 -19.96 -25.53
N GLN A 103 -11.37 -18.70 -25.52
CA GLN A 103 -9.98 -18.33 -25.33
C GLN A 103 -9.66 -17.92 -23.88
N GLY A 104 -10.68 -17.78 -23.02
CA GLY A 104 -10.54 -17.33 -21.63
C GLY A 104 -10.08 -15.90 -21.47
N THR A 105 -10.26 -15.03 -22.49
CA THR A 105 -9.84 -13.62 -22.43
C THR A 105 -10.87 -12.78 -21.70
N PHE A 106 -10.40 -11.88 -20.84
CA PHE A 106 -11.25 -11.00 -20.05
C PHE A 106 -10.65 -9.60 -19.91
N ILE A 107 -11.53 -8.65 -19.59
CA ILE A 107 -11.18 -7.34 -19.03
C ILE A 107 -11.94 -7.14 -17.71
N GLU A 108 -11.34 -6.37 -16.82
CA GLU A 108 -11.92 -6.07 -15.52
C GLU A 108 -11.68 -4.59 -15.18
N PRO A 109 -12.64 -3.71 -15.46
CA PRO A 109 -12.62 -2.35 -14.96
C PRO A 109 -12.79 -2.34 -13.45
N GLN A 110 -12.04 -1.44 -12.80
CA GLN A 110 -11.96 -1.30 -11.35
C GLN A 110 -12.04 0.17 -10.96
N ALA A 111 -12.71 0.44 -9.84
CA ALA A 111 -12.69 1.74 -9.17
C ALA A 111 -12.48 1.54 -7.67
N GLN A 112 -11.62 2.36 -7.06
CA GLN A 112 -11.29 2.26 -5.64
C GLN A 112 -11.16 3.64 -5.02
N VAL A 113 -11.56 3.75 -3.77
CA VAL A 113 -11.27 4.90 -2.90
C VAL A 113 -10.57 4.38 -1.65
N ILE A 114 -9.48 5.03 -1.29
CA ILE A 114 -8.71 4.75 -0.09
C ILE A 114 -8.67 6.03 0.73
N ILE A 115 -9.20 6.00 1.94
CA ILE A 115 -9.07 7.08 2.91
C ILE A 115 -8.14 6.62 4.02
N GLY A 116 -7.26 7.49 4.47
CA GLY A 116 -6.29 7.14 5.48
C GLY A 116 -5.79 8.34 6.28
N ARG A 117 -5.13 8.02 7.37
CA ARG A 117 -4.43 8.99 8.20
C ARG A 117 -3.14 8.40 8.74
N LEU A 118 -2.05 9.14 8.56
CA LEU A 118 -0.82 8.97 9.32
C LEU A 118 -0.86 9.94 10.49
N GLY A 119 -0.72 9.45 11.71
CA GLY A 119 -0.72 10.26 12.93
C GLY A 119 0.49 11.19 13.00
N SER A 120 0.39 12.26 13.77
CA SER A 120 1.52 13.12 14.10
C SER A 120 2.56 12.38 14.94
N SER A 121 3.80 12.83 14.86
CA SER A 121 4.90 12.34 15.69
C SER A 121 5.69 13.50 16.26
N SER A 122 6.08 13.38 17.52
CA SER A 122 6.99 14.34 18.17
C SER A 122 8.15 13.57 18.77
N TYR A 123 9.35 14.08 18.57
CA TYR A 123 10.56 13.48 19.14
C TYR A 123 11.63 14.53 19.40
N THR A 124 12.57 14.20 20.29
CA THR A 124 13.75 15.00 20.55
C THR A 124 14.96 14.25 20.02
N THR A 125 15.82 14.94 19.31
CA THR A 125 17.07 14.35 18.80
C THR A 125 18.11 14.24 19.93
N ASP A 126 19.16 13.44 19.72
CA ASP A 126 20.26 13.27 20.70
C ASP A 126 20.95 14.61 21.04
N ARG A 127 20.89 15.59 20.12
CA ARG A 127 21.43 16.95 20.33
C ARG A 127 20.44 17.94 20.93
N GLY A 128 19.25 17.50 21.33
CA GLY A 128 18.25 18.31 22.01
C GLY A 128 17.34 19.14 21.10
N ASN A 129 17.34 18.88 19.78
CA ASN A 129 16.37 19.51 18.87
C ASN A 129 15.00 18.85 19.03
N ASN A 130 13.94 19.63 19.21
CA ASN A 130 12.59 19.13 19.28
C ASN A 130 11.94 19.21 17.90
N VAL A 131 11.46 18.09 17.40
CA VAL A 131 10.82 17.97 16.08
C VAL A 131 9.37 17.54 16.24
N TYR A 132 8.48 18.29 15.64
CA TYR A 132 7.07 17.96 15.47
C TYR A 132 6.78 17.72 14.01
N MET A 133 6.28 16.53 13.69
CA MET A 133 5.81 16.14 12.38
C MET A 133 4.28 16.04 12.43
N GLY A 134 3.59 16.90 11.71
CA GLY A 134 2.14 16.90 11.61
C GLY A 134 1.61 15.57 11.03
N GLY A 135 0.36 15.26 11.34
CA GLY A 135 -0.32 14.12 10.73
C GLY A 135 -0.69 14.41 9.27
N VAL A 136 -0.83 13.36 8.49
CA VAL A 136 -1.25 13.42 7.07
C VAL A 136 -2.62 12.76 6.93
N ASN A 137 -3.57 13.46 6.34
CA ASN A 137 -4.81 12.87 5.86
C ASN A 137 -4.65 12.59 4.36
N SER A 138 -5.03 11.40 3.94
CA SER A 138 -4.94 10.93 2.57
C SER A 138 -6.32 10.49 2.06
N CYS A 139 -6.60 10.82 0.81
CA CYS A 139 -7.77 10.35 0.10
C CYS A 139 -7.36 10.05 -1.34
N ILE A 140 -7.14 8.77 -1.65
CA ILE A 140 -6.70 8.35 -2.98
C ILE A 140 -7.89 7.76 -3.74
N GLY A 141 -8.16 8.30 -4.92
CA GLY A 141 -9.02 7.69 -5.92
C GLY A 141 -8.20 6.89 -6.92
N ARG A 142 -8.64 5.68 -7.27
CA ARG A 142 -8.02 4.84 -8.31
C ARG A 142 -9.06 4.39 -9.31
N LEU A 143 -8.73 4.53 -10.59
CA LEU A 143 -9.42 3.90 -11.71
C LEU A 143 -8.45 2.96 -12.39
N GLY A 144 -8.86 1.72 -12.62
CA GLY A 144 -8.00 0.69 -13.18
C GLY A 144 -8.70 -0.19 -14.19
N VAL A 145 -7.90 -0.84 -15.00
CA VAL A 145 -8.32 -1.91 -15.90
C VAL A 145 -7.31 -3.04 -15.82
N VAL A 146 -7.81 -4.24 -15.58
CA VAL A 146 -7.06 -5.49 -15.72
C VAL A 146 -7.50 -6.15 -17.01
N ALA A 147 -6.56 -6.59 -17.84
CA ALA A 147 -6.83 -7.36 -19.03
C ALA A 147 -5.99 -8.63 -19.01
N GLY A 148 -6.61 -9.79 -19.23
CA GLY A 148 -5.90 -11.04 -19.05
C GLY A 148 -6.50 -12.22 -19.80
N LYS A 149 -5.84 -13.34 -19.57
CA LYS A 149 -6.26 -14.63 -20.08
C LYS A 149 -6.24 -15.66 -18.96
N LYS A 150 -7.33 -16.42 -18.86
CA LYS A 150 -7.50 -17.52 -17.92
C LYS A 150 -7.59 -18.83 -18.69
N ASP A 151 -6.84 -19.83 -18.27
CA ASP A 151 -6.92 -21.16 -18.86
C ASP A 151 -8.05 -22.02 -18.24
N ALA A 152 -8.29 -23.20 -18.82
CA ALA A 152 -9.31 -24.12 -18.33
C ALA A 152 -8.98 -24.70 -16.93
N SER A 153 -7.73 -24.66 -16.50
CA SER A 153 -7.28 -25.10 -15.18
C SER A 153 -7.49 -24.01 -14.13
N GLY A 154 -7.80 -22.77 -14.57
CA GLY A 154 -8.02 -21.60 -13.73
C GLY A 154 -6.72 -20.87 -13.37
N ASN A 155 -5.63 -21.12 -14.08
CA ASN A 155 -4.46 -20.25 -14.07
C ASN A 155 -4.76 -19.01 -14.91
N ASP A 156 -4.22 -17.87 -14.51
CA ASP A 156 -4.36 -16.64 -15.28
C ASP A 156 -3.04 -15.86 -15.36
N VAL A 157 -2.97 -15.04 -16.41
CA VAL A 157 -1.96 -14.01 -16.59
C VAL A 157 -2.67 -12.73 -17.00
N TYR A 158 -2.24 -11.61 -16.43
CA TYR A 158 -2.90 -10.33 -16.67
C TYR A 158 -1.93 -9.16 -16.71
N LEU A 159 -2.33 -8.14 -17.45
CA LEU A 159 -1.77 -6.80 -17.45
C LEU A 159 -2.74 -5.89 -16.68
N LYS A 160 -2.18 -5.00 -15.86
CA LYS A 160 -2.93 -4.03 -15.05
C LYS A 160 -2.44 -2.62 -15.37
N VAL A 161 -3.39 -1.72 -15.61
CA VAL A 161 -3.14 -0.28 -15.79
C VAL A 161 -4.03 0.48 -14.84
N ASN A 162 -3.44 1.34 -14.02
CA ASN A 162 -4.17 2.17 -13.07
C ASN A 162 -3.80 3.65 -13.27
N MET A 163 -4.76 4.51 -13.01
CA MET A 163 -4.59 5.94 -12.77
C MET A 163 -5.01 6.21 -11.33
N LEU A 164 -4.16 6.91 -10.58
CA LEU A 164 -4.41 7.26 -9.19
C LEU A 164 -4.26 8.76 -9.00
N HIS A 165 -5.04 9.29 -8.06
CA HIS A 165 -4.94 10.69 -7.64
C HIS A 165 -5.08 10.80 -6.12
N GLU A 166 -4.14 11.49 -5.48
CA GLU A 166 -4.19 11.87 -4.07
C GLU A 166 -4.83 13.25 -3.94
N PHE A 167 -5.99 13.32 -3.29
CA PHE A 167 -6.76 14.54 -3.06
C PHE A 167 -6.37 15.28 -1.78
N GLY A 168 -5.53 14.67 -0.96
CA GLY A 168 -5.03 15.19 0.32
C GLY A 168 -3.51 15.20 0.36
N GLY A 169 -2.95 14.90 1.52
CA GLY A 169 -1.51 14.67 1.64
C GLY A 169 -0.70 15.83 2.21
N ASN A 170 -1.32 16.87 2.75
CA ASN A 170 -0.60 17.99 3.34
C ASN A 170 0.03 17.60 4.68
N ARG A 171 1.27 18.03 4.90
CA ARG A 171 2.02 17.79 6.14
C ARG A 171 2.86 19.00 6.53
N ASP A 172 2.72 19.41 7.79
CA ASP A 172 3.58 20.42 8.41
C ASP A 172 4.67 19.74 9.24
N VAL A 173 5.89 20.23 9.13
CA VAL A 173 7.03 19.85 9.96
C VAL A 173 7.56 21.10 10.66
N ARG A 174 7.77 21.00 11.97
CA ARG A 174 8.37 22.08 12.78
C ARG A 174 9.52 21.52 13.59
N MET A 175 10.63 22.24 13.60
CA MET A 175 11.78 21.94 14.42
C MET A 175 12.14 23.16 15.27
N LEU A 176 12.27 22.95 16.58
CA LEU A 176 12.85 23.90 17.50
C LEU A 176 14.26 23.41 17.86
N ALA A 177 15.25 24.15 17.40
CA ALA A 177 16.65 23.88 17.70
C ALA A 177 17.01 24.21 19.13
N GLY A 178 18.03 23.57 19.68
CA GLY A 178 18.49 23.81 21.05
C GLY A 178 18.97 25.27 21.34
N ASN A 179 19.31 26.04 20.28
CA ASN A 179 19.65 27.46 20.34
C ASN A 179 18.43 28.39 20.30
N GLY A 180 17.19 27.87 20.24
CA GLY A 180 15.94 28.62 20.18
C GLY A 180 15.47 28.97 18.75
N GLU A 181 16.21 28.63 17.71
CA GLU A 181 15.79 28.82 16.32
C GLU A 181 14.67 27.85 15.95
N THR A 182 13.71 28.33 15.16
CA THR A 182 12.59 27.51 14.66
C THR A 182 12.63 27.40 13.16
N LEU A 183 12.58 26.18 12.65
CA LEU A 183 12.35 25.86 11.24
C LEU A 183 10.94 25.30 11.08
N SER A 184 10.22 25.78 10.06
CA SER A 184 8.91 25.22 9.70
C SER A 184 8.86 25.01 8.20
N GLU A 185 8.35 23.85 7.80
CA GLU A 185 8.19 23.46 6.40
C GLU A 185 6.82 22.78 6.21
N SER A 186 6.15 23.06 5.11
CA SER A 186 4.90 22.40 4.71
C SER A 186 5.15 21.67 3.41
N GLN A 187 4.69 20.43 3.35
CA GLN A 187 4.79 19.56 2.17
C GLN A 187 3.38 19.19 1.71
N ASP A 188 3.18 19.22 0.41
CA ASP A 188 1.98 18.75 -0.27
C ASP A 188 2.34 17.50 -1.08
N TYR A 189 1.60 16.41 -0.85
CA TYR A 189 1.75 15.14 -1.56
C TYR A 189 0.59 14.89 -2.55
N GLY A 190 -0.28 15.90 -2.78
CA GLY A 190 -1.34 15.82 -3.77
C GLY A 190 -0.76 15.67 -5.17
N ASP A 191 -1.06 14.57 -5.84
CA ASP A 191 -0.47 14.25 -7.13
C ASP A 191 -1.30 13.24 -7.91
N THR A 192 -1.04 13.13 -9.21
CA THR A 192 -1.62 12.12 -10.10
C THR A 192 -0.53 11.25 -10.69
N TRP A 193 -0.69 9.93 -10.58
CA TRP A 193 0.26 8.99 -11.16
C TRP A 193 -0.42 7.82 -11.84
N PHE A 194 0.35 7.09 -12.62
CA PHE A 194 -0.07 5.89 -13.32
C PHE A 194 0.73 4.69 -12.81
N GLU A 195 0.10 3.53 -12.81
CA GLU A 195 0.75 2.26 -12.51
C GLU A 195 0.53 1.28 -13.64
N LEU A 196 1.61 0.58 -13.99
CA LEU A 196 1.59 -0.54 -14.92
C LEU A 196 2.04 -1.80 -14.16
N GLY A 197 1.26 -2.86 -14.26
CA GLY A 197 1.54 -4.12 -13.59
C GLY A 197 1.35 -5.32 -14.51
N LEU A 198 2.14 -6.35 -14.27
CA LEU A 198 2.02 -7.67 -14.88
C LEU A 198 1.94 -8.70 -13.76
N GLY A 199 0.97 -9.59 -13.81
CA GLY A 199 0.79 -10.60 -12.78
C GLY A 199 0.13 -11.86 -13.27
N GLY A 200 -0.05 -12.80 -12.34
CA GLY A 200 -0.74 -14.04 -12.62
C GLY A 200 -0.96 -14.90 -11.39
N ASN A 201 -1.85 -15.85 -11.55
CA ASN A 201 -2.17 -16.87 -10.56
C ASN A 201 -1.97 -18.25 -11.16
N MET A 202 -1.39 -19.16 -10.40
CA MET A 202 -1.15 -20.54 -10.80
C MET A 202 -1.67 -21.50 -9.73
N LYS A 203 -2.47 -22.47 -10.13
CA LYS A 203 -2.87 -23.58 -9.27
C LYS A 203 -1.74 -24.59 -9.18
N LEU A 204 -1.23 -24.83 -7.98
CA LEU A 204 -0.18 -25.82 -7.71
C LEU A 204 -0.74 -27.24 -7.43
N GLY A 205 -2.04 -27.44 -7.63
CA GLY A 205 -2.80 -28.61 -7.22
C GLY A 205 -3.82 -28.23 -6.16
N ARG A 206 -4.69 -29.15 -5.77
CA ARG A 206 -5.59 -28.89 -4.63
C ARG A 206 -4.82 -29.13 -3.33
N PRO A 207 -4.83 -28.22 -2.38
CA PRO A 207 -5.61 -26.98 -2.28
C PRO A 207 -4.75 -25.69 -2.33
N SER A 208 -3.80 -25.55 -3.25
CA SER A 208 -2.81 -24.49 -3.21
C SER A 208 -2.80 -23.63 -4.46
N HIS A 209 -2.63 -22.32 -4.29
CA HIS A 209 -2.45 -21.32 -5.35
C HIS A 209 -1.19 -20.51 -5.11
N LEU A 210 -0.37 -20.34 -6.13
CA LEU A 210 0.72 -19.38 -6.19
C LEU A 210 0.23 -18.15 -6.94
N TYR A 211 0.51 -16.96 -6.44
CA TYR A 211 0.22 -15.71 -7.13
C TYR A 211 1.43 -14.77 -7.06
N GLY A 212 1.52 -13.89 -8.04
CA GLY A 212 2.56 -12.86 -8.04
C GLY A 212 2.29 -11.80 -9.08
N ASP A 213 2.84 -10.62 -8.82
CA ASP A 213 2.82 -9.49 -9.74
C ASP A 213 4.05 -8.61 -9.57
N ILE A 214 4.34 -7.88 -10.63
CA ILE A 214 5.34 -6.82 -10.66
C ILE A 214 4.67 -5.54 -11.15
N GLU A 215 4.92 -4.43 -10.46
CA GLU A 215 4.34 -3.13 -10.77
C GLU A 215 5.38 -2.03 -10.81
N ARG A 216 5.10 -0.99 -11.59
CA ARG A 216 5.86 0.25 -11.65
C ARG A 216 4.93 1.44 -11.73
N SER A 217 5.24 2.53 -11.00
CA SER A 217 4.50 3.79 -11.09
C SER A 217 5.27 4.85 -11.87
N PHE A 218 4.53 5.81 -12.43
CA PHE A 218 5.01 6.91 -13.25
C PHE A 218 4.17 8.16 -13.00
N GLY A 219 4.80 9.34 -13.04
CA GLY A 219 4.10 10.63 -13.07
C GLY A 219 4.08 11.38 -11.76
N ALA A 220 4.29 10.76 -10.60
CA ALA A 220 4.34 11.44 -9.32
C ALA A 220 5.76 11.87 -8.95
N ASP A 221 5.88 12.90 -8.10
CA ASP A 221 7.15 13.31 -7.49
C ASP A 221 7.73 12.21 -6.61
N ILE A 222 6.88 11.51 -5.87
CA ILE A 222 7.23 10.32 -5.10
C ILE A 222 6.76 9.08 -5.86
N GLN A 223 7.71 8.37 -6.47
CA GLN A 223 7.42 7.21 -7.31
C GLN A 223 7.84 5.90 -6.66
N LYS A 224 6.97 4.93 -6.75
CA LYS A 224 7.30 3.52 -6.53
C LYS A 224 7.97 2.97 -7.79
N LYS A 225 9.31 2.96 -7.83
CA LYS A 225 10.06 2.50 -9.03
C LYS A 225 9.70 1.07 -9.42
N TRP A 226 9.69 0.18 -8.44
CA TRP A 226 9.33 -1.21 -8.61
C TRP A 226 8.69 -1.75 -7.35
N GLN A 227 7.64 -2.54 -7.52
CA GLN A 227 7.07 -3.39 -6.49
C GLN A 227 6.93 -4.79 -7.05
N VAL A 228 7.35 -5.79 -6.29
CA VAL A 228 7.17 -7.21 -6.60
C VAL A 228 6.42 -7.83 -5.44
N ASN A 229 5.32 -8.49 -5.74
CA ASN A 229 4.52 -9.24 -4.79
C ASN A 229 4.54 -10.72 -5.19
N ALA A 230 4.66 -11.61 -4.23
CA ALA A 230 4.49 -13.03 -4.44
C ALA A 230 3.91 -13.67 -3.17
N GLY A 231 3.06 -14.66 -3.33
CA GLY A 231 2.46 -15.33 -2.21
C GLY A 231 1.88 -16.69 -2.58
N VAL A 232 1.59 -17.47 -1.54
CA VAL A 232 0.95 -18.77 -1.66
C VAL A 232 -0.30 -18.75 -0.77
N ARG A 233 -1.41 -19.23 -1.32
CA ARG A 233 -2.66 -19.44 -0.60
C ARG A 233 -2.94 -20.93 -0.48
N PHE A 234 -3.24 -21.38 0.72
CA PHE A 234 -3.66 -22.74 1.02
C PHE A 234 -5.15 -22.74 1.39
N GLU A 235 -5.92 -23.66 0.79
CA GLU A 235 -7.34 -23.87 1.11
C GLU A 235 -7.46 -25.19 1.90
N PHE A 236 -8.19 -25.20 3.01
CA PHE A 236 -8.40 -26.36 3.88
C PHE A 236 -9.80 -26.37 4.47
#